data_c964dd1dd703a9839134bfb60b151b4c
#
_entry.id   c964dd1dd703a9839134bfb60b151b4c
#
_cell.length_a   1.000
_cell.length_b   1.000
_cell.length_c   1.000
_cell.angle_alpha   90.00
_cell.angle_beta   90.00
_cell.angle_gamma   90.00
#
_symmetry.space_group_name_H-M   'P 1'
#
loop_
_entity.id
_entity.type
_entity.pdbx_description
1 polymer ?
#
loop_
_entity_poly.entity_id
_entity_poly.type
_entity_poly.pdbx_seq_one_letter_code
_entity_poly.pdbx_strand_id
1 'polypeptide(L)'
;MSFAINSIHSRATAQTTIATPIGPLLLARTAKGLAGAWFEGQKDHPGVLGAPECAIDPVLQDAAQQLAGYFGGTRQHFDLPLDLHGTAFQRSVWQALLRIATGKTQSYADIARAVGSHKAVRAVGSAVGKNPLSVIVPCHRVMGSDGSLTGYAGGLDRKRALLSLEGVVV
;
A
#
# COMPACT_ATOMS: atom_id res chain seq x y z
N MET A 1 12.82 -11.43 -7.73
CA MET A 1 11.58 -10.62 -7.55
C MET A 1 10.50 -11.47 -6.91
N SER A 2 9.62 -10.84 -6.13
CA SER A 2 8.49 -11.54 -5.53
C SER A 2 7.44 -11.94 -6.59
N PHE A 3 6.60 -12.91 -6.24
CA PHE A 3 5.47 -13.32 -7.10
C PHE A 3 4.60 -12.14 -7.51
N ALA A 4 4.29 -11.26 -6.56
CA ALA A 4 3.45 -10.07 -6.81
C ALA A 4 4.06 -9.16 -7.87
N ILE A 5 5.35 -8.83 -7.75
CA ILE A 5 6.06 -7.95 -8.68
C ILE A 5 6.13 -8.58 -10.08
N ASN A 6 6.49 -9.86 -10.17
CA ASN A 6 6.56 -10.55 -11.46
C ASN A 6 5.20 -10.57 -12.17
N SER A 7 4.13 -10.84 -11.42
CA SER A 7 2.77 -10.83 -11.96
C SER A 7 2.35 -9.46 -12.43
N ILE A 8 2.71 -8.40 -11.71
CA ILE A 8 2.42 -7.01 -12.11
C ILE A 8 3.17 -6.64 -13.38
N HIS A 9 4.45 -7.01 -13.50
CA HIS A 9 5.23 -6.78 -14.73
C HIS A 9 4.55 -7.36 -15.98
N SER A 10 3.99 -8.55 -15.86
CA SER A 10 3.36 -9.24 -17.00
C SER A 10 1.93 -8.76 -17.29
N ARG A 11 1.25 -8.15 -16.33
CA ARG A 11 -0.18 -7.82 -16.42
C ARG A 11 -0.52 -6.35 -16.40
N ALA A 12 0.43 -5.48 -16.07
CA ALA A 12 0.21 -4.04 -16.09
C ALA A 12 -0.13 -3.54 -17.49
N THR A 13 -1.18 -2.77 -17.60
CA THR A 13 -1.68 -2.22 -18.87
C THR A 13 -1.45 -0.73 -19.01
N ALA A 14 -1.22 -0.02 -17.91
CA ALA A 14 -0.89 1.40 -17.89
C ALA A 14 -0.20 1.77 -16.58
N GLN A 15 0.59 2.82 -16.62
CA GLN A 15 1.27 3.38 -15.45
C GLN A 15 1.32 4.90 -15.53
N THR A 16 1.49 5.54 -14.37
CA THR A 16 1.82 6.97 -14.27
C THR A 16 2.50 7.24 -12.94
N THR A 17 3.28 8.32 -12.88
CA THR A 17 3.90 8.77 -11.62
C THR A 17 3.27 10.09 -11.21
N ILE A 18 2.88 10.17 -9.94
CA ILE A 18 2.31 11.39 -9.36
C ILE A 18 3.23 11.97 -8.30
N ALA A 19 3.19 13.28 -8.13
CA ALA A 19 3.86 13.95 -7.02
C ALA A 19 3.01 13.82 -5.75
N THR A 20 3.67 13.58 -4.62
CA THR A 20 3.04 13.63 -3.29
C THR A 20 3.93 14.43 -2.33
N PRO A 21 3.39 14.91 -1.19
CA PRO A 21 4.20 15.63 -0.21
C PRO A 21 5.38 14.82 0.38
N ILE A 22 5.36 13.50 0.22
CA ILE A 22 6.40 12.61 0.75
C ILE A 22 7.18 11.87 -0.34
N GLY A 23 7.12 12.37 -1.58
CA GLY A 23 7.90 11.90 -2.72
C GLY A 23 7.05 11.36 -3.86
N PRO A 24 7.67 11.13 -5.02
CA PRO A 24 6.98 10.58 -6.18
C PRO A 24 6.41 9.19 -5.90
N LEU A 25 5.23 8.93 -6.42
CA LEU A 25 4.51 7.67 -6.27
C LEU A 25 4.17 7.12 -7.65
N LEU A 26 4.73 5.96 -7.98
CA LEU A 26 4.41 5.23 -9.21
C LEU A 26 3.10 4.48 -9.03
N LEU A 27 2.14 4.71 -9.91
CA LEU A 27 0.87 3.99 -9.96
C LEU A 27 0.85 3.07 -11.20
N ALA A 28 0.37 1.85 -11.03
CA ALA A 28 0.18 0.92 -12.12
C ALA A 28 -1.14 0.19 -11.99
N ARG A 29 -1.77 -0.08 -13.13
CA ARG A 29 -3.02 -0.83 -13.18
C ARG A 29 -2.93 -2.03 -14.11
N THR A 30 -3.81 -3.00 -13.88
CA THR A 30 -4.10 -4.10 -14.79
C THR A 30 -5.50 -3.93 -15.39
N ALA A 31 -5.93 -4.87 -16.22
CA ALA A 31 -7.30 -4.89 -16.75
C ALA A 31 -8.37 -4.91 -15.64
N LYS A 32 -8.03 -5.41 -14.43
CA LYS A 32 -8.99 -5.56 -13.32
C LYS A 32 -9.02 -4.37 -12.37
N GLY A 33 -7.98 -3.56 -12.31
CA GLY A 33 -7.93 -2.42 -11.38
C GLY A 33 -6.52 -1.98 -11.02
N LEU A 34 -6.42 -1.14 -10.01
CA LEU A 34 -5.14 -0.65 -9.51
C LEU A 34 -4.39 -1.80 -8.83
N ALA A 35 -3.16 -2.05 -9.27
CA ALA A 35 -2.35 -3.17 -8.82
C ALA A 35 -1.09 -2.75 -8.07
N GLY A 36 -0.64 -1.49 -8.22
CA GLY A 36 0.56 -1.02 -7.57
C GLY A 36 0.57 0.48 -7.30
N ALA A 37 1.20 0.83 -6.19
CA ALA A 37 1.53 2.19 -5.78
C ALA A 37 2.83 2.13 -4.98
N TRP A 38 3.93 2.60 -5.54
CA TRP A 38 5.25 2.50 -4.94
C TRP A 38 5.93 3.85 -4.88
N PHE A 39 6.43 4.20 -3.71
CA PHE A 39 7.28 5.38 -3.57
C PHE A 39 8.63 5.15 -4.24
N GLU A 40 9.18 6.20 -4.86
CA GLU A 40 10.51 6.16 -5.40
C GLU A 40 11.52 5.79 -4.29
N GLY A 41 12.42 4.85 -4.61
CA GLY A 41 13.45 4.39 -3.69
C GLY A 41 12.99 3.45 -2.57
N GLN A 42 11.70 3.08 -2.52
CA GLN A 42 11.24 2.15 -1.50
C GLN A 42 11.77 0.73 -1.72
N LYS A 43 11.77 -0.05 -0.65
CA LYS A 43 12.02 -1.49 -0.70
C LYS A 43 10.96 -2.19 -1.55
N ASP A 44 11.37 -3.21 -2.29
CA ASP A 44 10.51 -3.99 -3.20
C ASP A 44 9.83 -3.14 -4.29
N HIS A 45 10.46 -2.04 -4.71
CA HIS A 45 10.03 -1.29 -5.89
C HIS A 45 10.13 -2.18 -7.14
N PRO A 46 9.15 -2.14 -8.06
CA PRO A 46 9.15 -3.04 -9.22
C PRO A 46 10.20 -2.71 -10.27
N GLY A 47 10.88 -1.57 -10.16
CA GLY A 47 11.76 -1.08 -11.21
C GLY A 47 10.98 -0.55 -12.41
N VAL A 48 11.58 -0.64 -13.60
CA VAL A 48 10.94 -0.16 -14.84
C VAL A 48 9.86 -1.13 -15.28
N LEU A 49 8.62 -0.64 -15.38
CA LEU A 49 7.50 -1.39 -15.93
C LEU A 49 7.41 -1.16 -17.44
N GLY A 50 7.10 -2.23 -18.18
CA GLY A 50 6.91 -2.14 -19.63
C GLY A 50 5.56 -1.55 -20.07
N ALA A 51 4.65 -1.27 -19.13
CA ALA A 51 3.34 -0.72 -19.42
C ALA A 51 3.46 0.73 -19.94
N PRO A 52 2.57 1.16 -20.87
CA PRO A 52 2.58 2.53 -21.37
C PRO A 52 2.26 3.54 -20.28
N GLU A 53 2.96 4.68 -20.33
CA GLU A 53 2.64 5.85 -19.51
C GLU A 53 1.31 6.45 -19.99
N CYS A 54 0.33 6.57 -19.08
CA CYS A 54 -0.99 7.07 -19.43
C CYS A 54 -1.66 7.76 -18.23
N ALA A 55 -1.37 9.04 -18.03
CA ALA A 55 -1.95 9.83 -16.95
C ALA A 55 -3.48 10.02 -17.05
N ILE A 56 -4.04 9.86 -18.24
CA ILE A 56 -5.48 10.00 -18.48
C ILE A 56 -6.24 8.67 -18.41
N ASP A 57 -5.56 7.56 -18.12
CA ASP A 57 -6.26 6.30 -17.85
C ASP A 57 -7.27 6.51 -16.72
N PRO A 58 -8.54 6.09 -16.88
CA PRO A 58 -9.58 6.40 -15.91
C PRO A 58 -9.29 5.92 -14.49
N VAL A 59 -8.71 4.73 -14.33
CA VAL A 59 -8.38 4.19 -13.00
C VAL A 59 -7.19 4.94 -12.39
N LEU A 60 -6.15 5.22 -13.18
CA LEU A 60 -4.98 5.96 -12.72
C LEU A 60 -5.32 7.41 -12.39
N GLN A 61 -6.16 8.04 -13.21
CA GLN A 61 -6.60 9.42 -12.97
C GLN A 61 -7.44 9.51 -11.68
N ASP A 62 -8.37 8.58 -11.48
CA ASP A 62 -9.17 8.52 -10.25
C ASP A 62 -8.30 8.26 -9.02
N ALA A 63 -7.35 7.34 -9.12
CA ALA A 63 -6.39 7.09 -8.04
C ALA A 63 -5.58 8.34 -7.69
N ALA A 64 -5.09 9.06 -8.70
CA ALA A 64 -4.34 10.30 -8.51
C ALA A 64 -5.18 11.37 -7.81
N GLN A 65 -6.44 11.54 -8.21
CA GLN A 65 -7.36 12.49 -7.58
C GLN A 65 -7.67 12.12 -6.13
N GLN A 66 -7.93 10.85 -5.86
CA GLN A 66 -8.22 10.38 -4.50
C GLN A 66 -7.00 10.51 -3.58
N LEU A 67 -5.80 10.21 -4.07
CA LEU A 67 -4.56 10.40 -3.34
C LEU A 67 -4.29 11.89 -3.05
N ALA A 68 -4.55 12.77 -4.01
CA ALA A 68 -4.46 14.21 -3.79
C ALA A 68 -5.43 14.68 -2.68
N GLY A 69 -6.65 14.18 -2.67
CA GLY A 69 -7.61 14.45 -1.60
C GLY A 69 -7.17 13.91 -0.24
N TYR A 70 -6.60 12.71 -0.21
CA TYR A 70 -6.05 12.13 1.01
C TYR A 70 -4.90 12.98 1.59
N PHE A 71 -3.90 13.33 0.78
CA PHE A 71 -2.79 14.16 1.22
C PHE A 71 -3.20 15.59 1.56
N GLY A 72 -4.26 16.09 0.92
CA GLY A 72 -4.85 17.39 1.22
C GLY A 72 -5.78 17.42 2.44
N GLY A 73 -6.01 16.27 3.08
CA GLY A 73 -6.85 16.18 4.28
C GLY A 73 -8.36 16.19 4.01
N THR A 74 -8.79 16.08 2.76
CA THR A 74 -10.22 16.11 2.39
C THR A 74 -10.82 14.73 2.15
N ARG A 75 -10.00 13.69 2.12
CA ARG A 75 -10.43 12.30 1.89
C ARG A 75 -9.79 11.35 2.89
N GLN A 76 -10.59 10.47 3.48
CA GLN A 76 -10.15 9.45 4.43
C GLN A 76 -10.27 8.03 3.88
N HIS A 77 -11.05 7.82 2.83
CA HIS A 77 -11.31 6.50 2.24
C HIS A 77 -10.98 6.49 0.77
N PHE A 78 -10.50 5.36 0.27
CA PHE A 78 -10.29 5.13 -1.14
C PHE A 78 -11.40 4.25 -1.69
N ASP A 79 -11.98 4.68 -2.82
CA ASP A 79 -13.00 3.94 -3.57
C ASP A 79 -12.45 3.65 -4.96
N LEU A 80 -11.62 2.62 -5.05
CA LEU A 80 -10.90 2.24 -6.26
C LEU A 80 -11.04 0.74 -6.50
N PRO A 81 -11.19 0.30 -7.76
CA PRO A 81 -11.04 -1.11 -8.06
C PRO A 81 -9.58 -1.53 -7.82
N LEU A 82 -9.36 -2.51 -6.96
CA LEU A 82 -8.04 -3.03 -6.64
C LEU A 82 -7.84 -4.41 -7.25
N ASP A 83 -6.65 -4.64 -7.77
CA ASP A 83 -6.22 -5.95 -8.24
C ASP A 83 -4.99 -6.39 -7.43
N LEU A 84 -5.24 -7.12 -6.35
CA LEU A 84 -4.22 -7.53 -5.39
C LEU A 84 -3.44 -8.74 -5.91
N HIS A 85 -2.18 -8.51 -6.27
CA HIS A 85 -1.25 -9.54 -6.72
C HIS A 85 -0.38 -10.04 -5.58
N GLY A 86 -0.56 -11.27 -5.19
CA GLY A 86 0.20 -11.92 -4.11
C GLY A 86 -0.30 -13.34 -3.87
N THR A 87 0.35 -14.04 -2.96
CA THR A 87 -0.12 -15.36 -2.50
C THR A 87 -1.48 -15.22 -1.80
N ALA A 88 -2.18 -16.33 -1.62
CA ALA A 88 -3.45 -16.33 -0.88
C ALA A 88 -3.28 -15.77 0.53
N PHE A 89 -2.18 -16.11 1.21
CA PHE A 89 -1.88 -15.59 2.54
C PHE A 89 -1.61 -14.08 2.51
N GLN A 90 -0.79 -13.59 1.59
CA GLN A 90 -0.53 -12.15 1.44
C GLN A 90 -1.82 -11.37 1.18
N ARG A 91 -2.67 -11.85 0.27
CA ARG A 91 -3.95 -11.20 -0.01
C ARG A 91 -4.86 -11.14 1.21
N SER A 92 -4.90 -12.21 2.02
CA SER A 92 -5.69 -12.21 3.26
C SER A 92 -5.19 -11.17 4.25
N VAL A 93 -3.88 -11.00 4.38
CA VAL A 93 -3.27 -9.95 5.21
C VAL A 93 -3.63 -8.57 4.69
N TRP A 94 -3.47 -8.31 3.41
CA TRP A 94 -3.77 -6.99 2.83
C TRP A 94 -5.25 -6.64 2.93
N GLN A 95 -6.14 -7.61 2.78
CA GLN A 95 -7.58 -7.41 3.02
C GLN A 95 -7.89 -7.05 4.47
N ALA A 96 -7.16 -7.65 5.42
CA ALA A 96 -7.27 -7.27 6.83
C ALA A 96 -6.80 -5.82 7.07
N LEU A 97 -5.72 -5.40 6.40
CA LEU A 97 -5.23 -4.02 6.47
C LEU A 97 -6.27 -3.01 5.99
N LEU A 98 -7.00 -3.33 4.92
CA LEU A 98 -8.03 -2.46 4.36
C LEU A 98 -9.17 -2.16 5.35
N ARG A 99 -9.32 -2.96 6.41
CA ARG A 99 -10.32 -2.73 7.46
C ARG A 99 -9.86 -1.79 8.56
N ILE A 100 -8.59 -1.42 8.60
CA ILE A 100 -8.06 -0.49 9.58
C ILE A 100 -8.47 0.93 9.18
N ALA A 101 -9.34 1.55 9.97
CA ALA A 101 -9.83 2.89 9.69
C ALA A 101 -8.71 3.94 9.80
N THR A 102 -8.84 5.04 9.07
CA THR A 102 -7.99 6.22 9.20
C THR A 102 -7.94 6.70 10.65
N GLY A 103 -6.76 7.00 11.14
CA GLY A 103 -6.54 7.42 12.52
C GLY A 103 -6.50 6.28 13.54
N LYS A 104 -6.62 5.05 13.09
CA LYS A 104 -6.50 3.86 13.93
C LYS A 104 -5.25 3.07 13.57
N THR A 105 -4.74 2.31 14.53
CA THR A 105 -3.60 1.42 14.35
C THR A 105 -3.92 0.04 14.89
N GLN A 106 -3.23 -0.96 14.37
CA GLN A 106 -3.26 -2.32 14.89
C GLN A 106 -1.83 -2.85 14.99
N SER A 107 -1.63 -3.85 15.86
CA SER A 107 -0.35 -4.54 15.94
C SER A 107 -0.26 -5.67 14.90
N TYR A 108 0.95 -6.14 14.62
CA TYR A 108 1.15 -7.34 13.79
C TYR A 108 0.42 -8.56 14.36
N ALA A 109 0.36 -8.68 15.70
CA ALA A 109 -0.37 -9.74 16.37
C ALA A 109 -1.89 -9.62 16.16
N ASP A 110 -2.43 -8.40 16.14
CA ASP A 110 -3.84 -8.17 15.84
C ASP A 110 -4.18 -8.63 14.42
N ILE A 111 -3.33 -8.32 13.44
CA ILE A 111 -3.52 -8.77 12.07
C ILE A 111 -3.42 -10.30 11.99
N ALA A 112 -2.45 -10.92 12.68
CA ALA A 112 -2.31 -12.37 12.71
C ALA A 112 -3.58 -13.05 13.25
N ARG A 113 -4.18 -12.51 14.29
CA ARG A 113 -5.47 -12.99 14.81
C ARG A 113 -6.60 -12.81 13.79
N ALA A 114 -6.66 -11.65 13.15
CA ALA A 114 -7.69 -11.34 12.15
C ALA A 114 -7.68 -12.30 10.96
N VAL A 115 -6.51 -12.80 10.55
CA VAL A 115 -6.38 -13.76 9.44
C VAL A 115 -6.41 -15.22 9.90
N GLY A 116 -6.68 -15.49 11.19
CA GLY A 116 -6.76 -16.84 11.73
C GLY A 116 -5.41 -17.54 11.91
N SER A 117 -4.32 -16.82 11.97
CA SER A 117 -2.95 -17.33 12.03
C SER A 117 -2.16 -16.68 13.16
N HIS A 118 -2.71 -16.68 14.37
CA HIS A 118 -2.16 -15.97 15.54
C HIS A 118 -0.70 -16.35 15.89
N LYS A 119 -0.24 -17.52 15.47
CA LYS A 119 1.16 -17.95 15.65
C LYS A 119 2.10 -17.46 14.52
N ALA A 120 1.56 -16.89 13.45
CA ALA A 120 2.32 -16.52 12.25
C ALA A 120 2.65 -15.02 12.19
N VAL A 121 3.00 -14.40 13.30
CA VAL A 121 3.27 -12.95 13.39
C VAL A 121 4.41 -12.53 12.45
N ARG A 122 5.47 -13.33 12.32
CA ARG A 122 6.59 -13.07 11.40
C ARG A 122 6.14 -13.12 9.94
N ALA A 123 5.34 -14.12 9.57
CA ALA A 123 4.81 -14.25 8.21
C ALA A 123 3.87 -13.08 7.89
N VAL A 124 3.06 -12.64 8.85
CA VAL A 124 2.24 -11.43 8.73
C VAL A 124 3.12 -10.21 8.52
N GLY A 125 4.16 -10.01 9.31
CA GLY A 125 5.10 -8.91 9.15
C GLY A 125 5.73 -8.87 7.76
N SER A 126 6.15 -10.04 7.24
CA SER A 126 6.68 -10.17 5.88
C SER A 126 5.63 -9.78 4.83
N ALA A 127 4.39 -10.25 4.97
CA ALA A 127 3.29 -9.93 4.05
C ALA A 127 2.94 -8.44 4.08
N VAL A 128 2.88 -7.83 5.26
CA VAL A 128 2.67 -6.38 5.43
C VAL A 128 3.76 -5.59 4.70
N GLY A 129 5.03 -5.98 4.88
CA GLY A 129 6.17 -5.31 4.23
C GLY A 129 6.19 -5.45 2.70
N LYS A 130 5.51 -6.44 2.14
CA LYS A 130 5.43 -6.69 0.69
C LYS A 130 4.17 -6.15 0.03
N ASN A 131 3.40 -5.35 0.74
CA ASN A 131 2.23 -4.68 0.18
C ASN A 131 2.61 -3.87 -1.08
N PRO A 132 2.01 -4.17 -2.26
CA PRO A 132 2.33 -3.45 -3.48
C PRO A 132 1.56 -2.15 -3.66
N LEU A 133 0.63 -1.82 -2.76
CA LEU A 133 -0.27 -0.66 -2.86
C LEU A 133 -0.09 0.26 -1.65
N SER A 134 1.09 0.89 -1.56
CA SER A 134 1.39 1.84 -0.47
C SER A 134 0.31 2.92 -0.36
N VAL A 135 -0.02 3.33 0.85
CA VAL A 135 -1.06 4.29 1.21
C VAL A 135 -2.47 3.72 1.08
N ILE A 136 -2.84 3.19 -0.08
CA ILE A 136 -4.19 2.68 -0.38
C ILE A 136 -4.50 1.44 0.44
N VAL A 137 -3.59 0.47 0.46
CA VAL A 137 -3.62 -0.62 1.45
C VAL A 137 -2.76 -0.14 2.63
N PRO A 138 -3.37 0.16 3.80
CA PRO A 138 -2.73 0.99 4.81
C PRO A 138 -1.76 0.22 5.71
N CYS A 139 -0.69 -0.32 5.14
CA CYS A 139 0.34 -1.01 5.90
C CYS A 139 1.08 -0.09 6.90
N HIS A 140 1.02 1.22 6.70
CA HIS A 140 1.54 2.21 7.65
C HIS A 140 0.77 2.24 8.99
N ARG A 141 -0.45 1.69 9.05
CA ARG A 141 -1.28 1.60 10.26
C ARG A 141 -0.96 0.38 11.14
N VAL A 142 0.04 -0.42 10.77
CA VAL A 142 0.49 -1.55 11.57
C VAL A 142 1.72 -1.16 12.38
N MET A 143 1.64 -1.38 13.68
CA MET A 143 2.64 -0.96 14.67
C MET A 143 3.19 -2.17 15.43
N GLY A 144 4.33 -2.02 16.11
CA GLY A 144 4.78 -2.99 17.10
C GLY A 144 3.78 -3.13 18.24
N SER A 145 3.79 -4.28 18.93
CA SER A 145 2.87 -4.55 20.06
C SER A 145 3.03 -3.55 21.21
N ASP A 146 4.23 -2.97 21.34
CA ASP A 146 4.54 -1.92 22.32
C ASP A 146 4.20 -0.51 21.84
N GLY A 147 3.55 -0.38 20.67
CA GLY A 147 3.25 0.91 20.04
C GLY A 147 4.41 1.53 19.29
N SER A 148 5.54 0.83 19.16
CA SER A 148 6.71 1.34 18.45
C SER A 148 6.49 1.39 16.94
N LEU A 149 7.14 2.36 16.30
CA LEU A 149 7.17 2.53 14.86
C LEU A 149 8.20 1.55 14.29
N THR A 150 7.72 0.46 13.69
CA THR A 150 8.59 -0.58 13.13
C THR A 150 8.26 -0.84 11.69
N GLY A 151 9.27 -1.06 10.85
CA GLY A 151 9.16 -1.53 9.49
C GLY A 151 8.17 -0.79 8.57
N TYR A 152 8.65 -0.31 7.46
CA TYR A 152 7.82 0.21 6.37
C TYR A 152 8.63 0.19 5.08
N ALA A 153 8.08 -0.34 3.99
CA ALA A 153 8.79 -0.43 2.73
C ALA A 153 9.22 0.95 2.19
N GLY A 154 8.40 1.96 2.43
CA GLY A 154 8.68 3.36 2.08
C GLY A 154 9.62 4.09 3.05
N GLY A 155 10.06 3.44 4.13
CA GLY A 155 10.88 4.05 5.17
C GLY A 155 10.07 4.63 6.33
N LEU A 156 10.68 4.69 7.51
CA LEU A 156 10.00 5.12 8.73
C LEU A 156 9.59 6.60 8.70
N ASP A 157 10.31 7.45 7.98
CA ASP A 157 9.94 8.86 7.85
C ASP A 157 8.59 9.02 7.12
N ARG A 158 8.39 8.27 6.02
CA ARG A 158 7.10 8.25 5.32
C ARG A 158 6.00 7.65 6.19
N LYS A 159 6.29 6.57 6.92
CA LYS A 159 5.32 5.97 7.85
C LYS A 159 4.86 6.99 8.90
N ARG A 160 5.80 7.70 9.52
CA ARG A 160 5.50 8.76 10.49
C ARG A 160 4.68 9.86 9.86
N ALA A 161 5.03 10.30 8.65
CA ALA A 161 4.31 11.37 7.96
C ALA A 161 2.85 10.96 7.66
N LEU A 162 2.62 9.73 7.21
CA LEU A 162 1.28 9.21 6.94
C LEU A 162 0.45 9.11 8.22
N LEU A 163 1.01 8.56 9.28
CA LEU A 163 0.32 8.46 10.58
C LEU A 163 0.00 9.85 11.14
N SER A 164 0.94 10.79 11.07
CA SER A 164 0.71 12.17 11.52
C SER A 164 -0.39 12.87 10.70
N LEU A 165 -0.41 12.66 9.39
CA LEU A 165 -1.48 13.17 8.52
C LEU A 165 -2.85 12.65 8.95
N GLU A 166 -2.91 11.41 9.42
CA GLU A 166 -4.14 10.77 9.90
C GLU A 166 -4.49 11.11 11.36
N GLY A 167 -3.69 11.97 12.01
CA GLY A 167 -3.92 12.38 13.40
C GLY A 167 -3.42 11.41 14.46
N VAL A 168 -2.59 10.44 14.08
CA VAL A 168 -1.97 9.50 15.03
C VAL A 168 -0.68 10.14 15.58
N VAL A 169 -0.58 10.22 16.90
CA VAL A 169 0.62 10.72 17.58
C VAL A 169 1.68 9.61 17.63
N VAL A 170 2.82 9.86 17.02
CA VAL A 170 3.96 8.93 16.97
C VAL A 170 5.29 9.63 17.20
#